data_c6ba6f16da76144a71a3f1b15aec5a3d
#
_entry.id   c6ba6f16da76144a71a3f1b15aec5a3d
#
_cell.length_a   1.000
_cell.length_b   1.000
_cell.length_c   1.000
_cell.angle_alpha   90.00
_cell.angle_beta   90.00
_cell.angle_gamma   90.00
#
_symmetry.space_group_name_H-M   'P 1'
#
loop_
_entity.id
_entity.type
_entity.pdbx_description
1 polymer ?
#
loop_
_entity_poly.entity_id
_entity_poly.type
_entity_poly.pdbx_seq_one_letter_code
_entity_poly.pdbx_strand_id
1 'polypeptide(L)'
;MVIAFVTVTPLGTGSTSLSSYVAECVKALDDSGLKHTLTPMGSILEGSLEEILEAVRMVHNIPFNKGAQRVSTRIVIDDRRDKDATGQGKVESVEKKLAEK
;
A
#
# COMPACT_ATOMS: atom_id res chain seq x y z
N MET A 1 -0.26 -13.17 8.88
CA MET A 1 -0.31 -11.74 8.50
C MET A 1 0.23 -11.57 7.09
N VAL A 2 -0.38 -10.71 6.33
CA VAL A 2 0.02 -10.43 4.95
C VAL A 2 0.65 -9.04 4.90
N ILE A 3 1.70 -8.91 4.10
CA ILE A 3 2.31 -7.61 3.78
C ILE A 3 2.10 -7.39 2.29
N ALA A 4 1.61 -6.22 1.92
CA ALA A 4 1.38 -5.88 0.52
C ALA A 4 1.97 -4.52 0.19
N PHE A 5 2.37 -4.37 -1.06
CA PHE A 5 2.77 -3.08 -1.63
C PHE A 5 1.76 -2.72 -2.69
N VAL A 6 1.20 -1.52 -2.62
CA VAL A 6 0.19 -1.06 -3.56
C VAL A 6 0.55 0.29 -4.15
N THR A 7 0.36 0.42 -5.47
CA THR A 7 0.45 1.69 -6.17
C THR A 7 -0.84 1.88 -6.98
N VAL A 8 -1.40 3.09 -6.90
CA VAL A 8 -2.61 3.46 -7.65
C VAL A 8 -2.27 4.70 -8.49
N THR A 9 -2.37 4.57 -9.80
CA THR A 9 -1.97 5.62 -10.73
C THR A 9 -3.13 5.96 -11.66
N PRO A 10 -3.76 7.15 -11.49
CA PRO A 10 -4.73 7.62 -12.48
C PRO A 10 -4.02 8.04 -13.76
N LEU A 11 -4.62 7.76 -14.90
CA LEU A 11 -4.06 8.04 -16.22
C LEU A 11 -4.93 9.07 -16.93
N GLY A 12 -4.29 9.92 -17.76
CA GLY A 12 -5.02 10.90 -18.57
C GLY A 12 -5.59 12.06 -17.76
N THR A 13 -4.98 12.40 -16.63
CA THR A 13 -5.46 13.49 -15.75
C THR A 13 -5.06 14.88 -16.22
N GLY A 14 -4.17 14.97 -17.22
CA GLY A 14 -3.65 16.25 -17.70
C GLY A 14 -2.59 16.87 -16.78
N SER A 15 -2.17 16.16 -15.74
CA SER A 15 -1.15 16.62 -14.80
C SER A 15 -0.14 15.50 -14.53
N THR A 16 1.12 15.89 -14.28
CA THR A 16 2.16 14.96 -13.84
C THR A 16 2.17 14.79 -12.33
N SER A 17 1.45 15.65 -11.59
CA SER A 17 1.38 15.57 -10.14
C SER A 17 0.24 14.67 -9.70
N LEU A 18 0.54 13.72 -8.81
CA LEU A 18 -0.42 12.77 -8.25
C LEU A 18 -0.66 12.97 -6.76
N SER A 19 -0.08 14.03 -6.17
CA SER A 19 -0.09 14.22 -4.71
C SER A 19 -1.50 14.32 -4.12
N SER A 20 -2.45 14.92 -4.83
CA SER A 20 -3.83 15.04 -4.32
C SER A 20 -4.52 13.67 -4.25
N TYR A 21 -4.26 12.79 -5.20
CA TYR A 21 -4.80 11.42 -5.21
C TYR A 21 -4.15 10.60 -4.09
N VAL A 22 -2.83 10.73 -3.94
CA VAL A 22 -2.08 10.03 -2.89
C VAL A 22 -2.57 10.46 -1.50
N ALA A 23 -2.77 11.76 -1.30
CA ALA A 23 -3.26 12.28 -0.02
C ALA A 23 -4.63 11.70 0.35
N GLU A 24 -5.55 11.58 -0.61
CA GLU A 24 -6.85 10.96 -0.34
C GLU A 24 -6.76 9.46 -0.08
N CYS A 25 -5.87 8.77 -0.78
CA CYS A 25 -5.63 7.35 -0.51
C CYS A 25 -5.09 7.14 0.90
N VAL A 26 -4.14 7.95 1.33
CA VAL A 26 -3.58 7.88 2.69
C VAL A 26 -4.65 8.17 3.73
N LYS A 27 -5.47 9.19 3.51
CA LYS A 27 -6.58 9.50 4.41
C LYS A 27 -7.55 8.33 4.55
N ALA A 28 -7.91 7.70 3.44
CA ALA A 28 -8.80 6.54 3.45
C ALA A 28 -8.19 5.36 4.20
N LEU A 29 -6.88 5.12 4.03
CA LEU A 29 -6.18 4.09 4.77
C LEU A 29 -6.12 4.38 6.27
N ASP A 30 -5.88 5.65 6.66
CA ASP A 30 -5.93 6.07 8.06
C ASP A 30 -7.31 5.81 8.66
N ASP A 31 -8.37 6.17 7.95
CA ASP A 31 -9.75 6.00 8.41
C ASP A 31 -10.13 4.51 8.53
N SER A 32 -9.53 3.65 7.74
CA SER A 32 -9.79 2.20 7.78
C SER A 32 -9.22 1.51 9.01
N GLY A 33 -8.23 2.13 9.67
CA GLY A 33 -7.53 1.53 10.79
C GLY A 33 -6.49 0.48 10.40
N LEU A 34 -6.31 0.20 9.10
CA LEU A 34 -5.32 -0.75 8.63
C LEU A 34 -3.91 -0.18 8.81
N LYS A 35 -2.98 -1.00 9.30
CA LYS A 35 -1.58 -0.60 9.41
C LYS A 35 -1.00 -0.36 8.02
N HIS A 36 -0.46 0.83 7.79
CA HIS A 36 0.12 1.19 6.50
C HIS A 36 1.30 2.14 6.66
N THR A 37 2.17 2.13 5.66
CA THR A 37 3.35 3.00 5.62
C THR A 37 3.46 3.60 4.23
N LEU A 38 3.47 4.93 4.14
CA LEU A 38 3.69 5.62 2.88
C LEU A 38 5.18 5.64 2.55
N THR A 39 5.51 5.28 1.31
CA THR A 39 6.86 5.40 0.78
C THR A 39 6.84 6.29 -0.47
N PRO A 40 8.02 6.76 -0.95
CA PRO A 40 8.05 7.56 -2.18
C PRO A 40 7.48 6.85 -3.42
N MET A 41 7.41 5.53 -3.41
CA MET A 41 6.99 4.72 -4.57
C MET A 41 5.60 4.12 -4.42
N GLY A 42 5.02 4.12 -3.23
CA GLY A 42 3.71 3.54 -2.99
C GLY A 42 3.48 3.27 -1.51
N SER A 43 2.40 2.56 -1.18
CA SER A 43 2.05 2.28 0.21
C SER A 43 2.26 0.81 0.55
N ILE A 44 2.76 0.57 1.75
CA ILE A 44 2.90 -0.78 2.32
C ILE A 44 1.73 -0.98 3.27
N LEU A 45 1.00 -2.08 3.08
CA LEU A 45 -0.16 -2.45 3.89
C LEU A 45 0.15 -3.72 4.66
N GLU A 46 -0.31 -3.81 5.91
CA GLU A 46 -0.12 -4.99 6.74
C GLU A 46 -1.44 -5.35 7.42
N GLY A 47 -1.81 -6.63 7.33
CA GLY A 47 -3.05 -7.12 7.94
C GLY A 47 -3.43 -8.49 7.42
N SER A 48 -4.70 -8.87 7.54
CA SER A 48 -5.21 -10.08 6.92
C SER A 48 -5.37 -9.87 5.41
N LEU A 49 -5.43 -10.96 4.65
CA LEU A 49 -5.63 -10.87 3.21
C LEU A 49 -6.94 -10.14 2.88
N GLU A 50 -8.01 -10.43 3.61
CA GLU A 50 -9.31 -9.80 3.41
C GLU A 50 -9.25 -8.30 3.66
N GLU A 51 -8.59 -7.87 4.74
CA GLU A 51 -8.42 -6.46 5.06
C GLU A 51 -7.62 -5.73 3.99
N ILE A 52 -6.55 -6.35 3.51
CA ILE A 52 -5.70 -5.77 2.45
C ILE A 52 -6.47 -5.64 1.14
N LEU A 53 -7.18 -6.69 0.72
CA LEU A 53 -7.95 -6.66 -0.53
C LEU A 53 -9.07 -5.61 -0.48
N GLU A 54 -9.73 -5.46 0.66
CA GLU A 54 -10.75 -4.42 0.84
C GLU A 54 -10.13 -3.02 0.78
N ALA A 55 -8.98 -2.82 1.42
CA ALA A 55 -8.26 -1.55 1.36
C ALA A 55 -7.82 -1.20 -0.06
N VAL A 56 -7.33 -2.19 -0.82
CA VAL A 56 -6.93 -2.00 -2.21
C VAL A 56 -8.13 -1.61 -3.06
N ARG A 57 -9.28 -2.29 -2.89
CA ARG A 57 -10.51 -1.94 -3.61
C ARG A 57 -10.90 -0.49 -3.34
N MET A 58 -10.80 -0.06 -2.10
CA MET A 58 -11.14 1.30 -1.69
C MET A 58 -10.23 2.34 -2.35
N VAL A 59 -8.91 2.16 -2.26
CA VAL A 59 -7.95 3.14 -2.82
C VAL A 59 -7.97 3.12 -4.35
N HIS A 60 -8.22 1.97 -4.97
CA HIS A 60 -8.36 1.86 -6.43
C HIS A 60 -9.52 2.73 -6.95
N ASN A 61 -10.60 2.83 -6.20
CA ASN A 61 -11.78 3.59 -6.61
C ASN A 61 -11.65 5.10 -6.38
N ILE A 62 -10.73 5.54 -5.53
CA ILE A 62 -10.60 6.96 -5.18
C ILE A 62 -10.38 7.85 -6.41
N PRO A 63 -9.44 7.55 -7.35
CA PRO A 63 -9.27 8.40 -8.52
C PRO A 63 -10.51 8.46 -9.41
N PHE A 64 -11.28 7.36 -9.52
CA PHE A 64 -12.53 7.37 -10.28
C PHE A 64 -13.54 8.31 -9.66
N ASN A 65 -13.63 8.38 -8.35
CA ASN A 65 -14.52 9.30 -7.64
C ASN A 65 -14.13 10.76 -7.86
N LYS A 66 -12.88 11.01 -8.26
CA LYS A 66 -12.36 12.34 -8.58
C LYS A 66 -12.40 12.65 -10.08
N GLY A 67 -13.02 11.79 -10.89
CA GLY A 67 -13.21 12.01 -12.32
C GLY A 67 -12.22 11.31 -13.24
N ALA A 68 -11.27 10.55 -12.72
CA ALA A 68 -10.39 9.76 -13.57
C ALA A 68 -11.21 8.70 -14.33
N GLN A 69 -10.84 8.46 -15.58
CA GLN A 69 -11.51 7.46 -16.41
C GLN A 69 -10.69 6.19 -16.58
N ARG A 70 -9.43 6.22 -16.16
CA ARG A 70 -8.55 5.07 -16.24
C ARG A 70 -7.58 5.08 -15.06
N VAL A 71 -7.49 3.95 -14.38
CA VAL A 71 -6.60 3.79 -13.22
C VAL A 71 -5.80 2.49 -13.40
N SER A 72 -4.50 2.58 -13.19
CA SER A 72 -3.62 1.42 -13.16
C SER A 72 -3.22 1.16 -11.71
N THR A 73 -3.60 0.00 -11.17
CA THR A 73 -3.27 -0.39 -9.80
C THR A 73 -2.38 -1.61 -9.82
N ARG A 74 -1.28 -1.56 -9.08
CA ARG A 74 -0.35 -2.67 -8.92
C ARG A 74 -0.34 -3.11 -7.47
N ILE A 75 -0.38 -4.43 -7.26
CA ILE A 75 -0.35 -5.03 -5.93
C ILE A 75 0.70 -6.11 -5.92
N VAL A 76 1.56 -6.08 -4.92
CA VAL A 76 2.47 -7.19 -4.61
C VAL A 76 2.09 -7.69 -3.24
N ILE A 77 1.75 -8.96 -3.12
CA ILE A 77 1.33 -9.58 -1.86
C ILE A 77 2.39 -10.59 -1.42
N ASP A 78 2.84 -10.45 -0.18
CA ASP A 78 3.68 -11.43 0.50
C ASP A 78 2.86 -12.03 1.65
N ASP A 79 2.44 -13.26 1.48
CA ASP A 79 1.58 -13.99 2.42
C ASP A 79 2.37 -15.16 2.99
N ARG A 80 2.94 -14.94 4.17
CA ARG A 80 3.69 -15.96 4.87
C ARG A 80 2.84 -16.55 5.99
N ARG A 81 2.64 -17.87 5.98
CA ARG A 81 1.74 -18.56 6.89
C ARG A 81 2.43 -19.48 7.89
N ASP A 82 3.73 -19.68 7.77
CA ASP A 82 4.52 -20.50 8.71
C ASP A 82 4.86 -19.75 9.99
N LYS A 83 4.84 -18.43 9.99
CA LYS A 83 5.00 -17.57 11.16
C LYS A 83 4.46 -16.18 10.85
N ASP A 84 4.16 -15.42 11.90
CA ASP A 84 3.82 -14.01 11.75
C ASP A 84 5.04 -13.21 11.32
N ALA A 85 4.81 -12.30 10.38
CA ALA A 85 5.85 -11.41 9.90
C ALA A 85 5.28 -10.00 9.73
N THR A 86 6.08 -8.99 10.07
CA THR A 86 5.75 -7.58 9.88
C THR A 86 6.80 -6.93 8.99
N GLY A 87 6.46 -5.80 8.38
CA GLY A 87 7.43 -5.03 7.59
C GLY A 87 8.64 -4.63 8.44
N GLN A 88 8.39 -4.14 9.66
CA GLN A 88 9.44 -3.77 10.59
C GLN A 88 10.30 -4.97 11.00
N GLY A 89 9.68 -6.13 11.23
CA GLY A 89 10.40 -7.36 11.56
C GLY A 89 11.33 -7.81 10.44
N LYS A 90 10.92 -7.65 9.18
CA LYS A 90 11.77 -7.96 8.03
C LYS A 90 12.98 -7.04 7.97
N VAL A 91 12.80 -5.76 8.21
CA VAL A 91 13.90 -4.78 8.25
C VAL A 91 14.85 -5.12 9.40
N GLU A 92 14.32 -5.39 10.58
CA GLU A 92 15.14 -5.76 11.76
C GLU A 92 15.96 -7.03 11.54
N SER A 93 15.39 -8.03 10.84
CA SER A 93 16.11 -9.25 10.51
C SER A 93 17.33 -8.98 9.64
N VAL A 94 17.19 -8.10 8.66
CA VAL A 94 18.31 -7.69 7.80
C VAL A 94 19.36 -6.91 8.59
N GLU A 95 18.94 -5.95 9.39
CA GLU A 95 19.84 -5.14 10.20
C GLU A 95 20.64 -6.00 11.18
N LYS A 96 19.98 -6.98 11.81
CA LYS A 96 20.65 -7.93 12.70
C LYS A 96 21.73 -8.72 11.98
N LYS A 97 21.44 -9.22 10.78
CA LYS A 97 22.43 -9.97 9.99
C LYS A 97 23.60 -9.10 9.55
N LEU A 98 23.34 -7.85 9.22
CA LEU A 98 24.40 -6.89 8.90
C LEU A 98 25.30 -6.63 10.10
N ALA A 99 24.75 -6.57 11.32
CA ALA A 99 25.52 -6.36 12.53
C ALA A 99 26.39 -7.57 12.90
N GLU A 100 26.06 -8.76 12.42
CA GLU A 100 26.80 -10.01 12.68
C GLU A 100 28.04 -10.18 11.81
N LYS A 101 28.26 -9.30 10.86
CA LYS A 101 29.40 -9.37 9.92
C LYS A 101 30.67 -8.72 10.47
#